data_aeba7a9fa3e7e3b763d77be9b77c6926
#
_entry.id   aeba7a9fa3e7e3b763d77be9b77c6926
#
_cell.length_a   1.000
_cell.length_b   1.000
_cell.length_c   1.000
_cell.angle_alpha   90.00
_cell.angle_beta   90.00
_cell.angle_gamma   90.00
#
_symmetry.space_group_name_H-M   'P 1'
#
loop_
_entity.id
_entity.type
_entity.pdbx_description
1 polymer ?
#
loop_
_entity_poly.entity_id
_entity_poly.type
_entity_poly.pdbx_seq_one_letter_code
_entity_poly.pdbx_strand_id
1 'polypeptide(L)'
;LLLKGLMIVAYNYKDVECFIGPVSISNWYPKFYKSMMVKYISSEFSCDELKDMVEARTPFKVDFLRADADILLENNMSSVEKFDRYMMKLSNGDYRLPTLFKKYLKMQSKFLCFNIDPDFHDALDGLLLLEFKNIPESELLMLMKDSSDEEREMLIKRFLK
;
A
#
# COMPACT_ATOMS: atom_id res chain seq x y z
N LEU A 1 -11.78 8.98 5.50
CA LEU A 1 -12.55 9.78 4.53
C LEU A 1 -12.20 9.39 3.08
N LEU A 2 -10.91 9.47 2.65
CA LEU A 2 -10.47 9.19 1.27
C LEU A 2 -10.92 7.81 0.76
N LEU A 3 -10.58 6.73 1.46
CA LEU A 3 -10.91 5.35 1.02
C LEU A 3 -12.43 5.12 0.95
N LYS A 4 -13.20 5.69 1.88
CA LYS A 4 -14.66 5.66 1.81
C LYS A 4 -15.18 6.35 0.55
N GLY A 5 -14.61 7.53 0.20
CA GLY A 5 -14.92 8.22 -1.06
C GLY A 5 -14.66 7.37 -2.29
N LEU A 6 -13.51 6.67 -2.35
CA LEU A 6 -13.20 5.73 -3.43
C LEU A 6 -14.22 4.59 -3.54
N MET A 7 -14.66 4.02 -2.40
CA MET A 7 -15.68 2.97 -2.41
C MET A 7 -17.03 3.49 -2.93
N ILE A 8 -17.43 4.72 -2.61
CA ILE A 8 -18.65 5.36 -3.14
C ILE A 8 -18.54 5.55 -4.66
N VAL A 9 -17.37 5.97 -5.17
CA VAL A 9 -17.12 6.06 -6.61
C VAL A 9 -17.27 4.69 -7.27
N ALA A 10 -16.64 3.66 -6.71
CA ALA A 10 -16.74 2.29 -7.22
C ALA A 10 -18.17 1.73 -7.17
N TYR A 11 -19.00 2.16 -6.22
CA TYR A 11 -20.42 1.81 -6.18
C TYR A 11 -21.22 2.45 -7.30
N ASN A 12 -20.97 3.75 -7.58
CA ASN A 12 -21.70 4.49 -8.61
C ASN A 12 -21.33 4.07 -10.03
N TYR A 13 -20.07 3.63 -10.22
CA TYR A 13 -19.55 3.19 -11.52
C TYR A 13 -19.32 1.68 -11.50
N LYS A 14 -20.37 0.93 -11.87
CA LYS A 14 -20.39 -0.54 -11.74
C LYS A 14 -19.36 -1.27 -12.60
N ASP A 15 -18.92 -0.65 -13.69
CA ASP A 15 -17.90 -1.19 -14.60
C ASP A 15 -16.47 -0.98 -14.09
N VAL A 16 -16.30 -0.19 -13.01
CA VAL A 16 -15.00 0.00 -12.36
C VAL A 16 -14.73 -1.17 -11.43
N GLU A 17 -13.67 -1.94 -11.69
CA GLU A 17 -13.28 -3.13 -10.91
C GLU A 17 -12.02 -2.90 -10.07
N CYS A 18 -11.26 -1.86 -10.37
CA CYS A 18 -10.03 -1.52 -9.65
C CYS A 18 -9.77 -0.01 -9.63
N PHE A 19 -8.89 0.40 -8.74
CA PHE A 19 -8.25 1.71 -8.77
C PHE A 19 -6.75 1.55 -8.98
N ILE A 20 -6.18 2.45 -9.76
CA ILE A 20 -4.73 2.61 -9.90
C ILE A 20 -4.35 4.04 -9.55
N GLY A 21 -3.26 4.21 -8.81
CA GLY A 21 -2.79 5.53 -8.43
C GLY A 21 -1.55 5.49 -7.55
N PRO A 22 -0.88 6.64 -7.38
CA PRO A 22 0.27 6.74 -6.51
C PRO A 22 -0.14 6.86 -5.04
N VAL A 23 0.72 6.36 -4.16
CA VAL A 23 0.72 6.64 -2.74
C VAL A 23 2.13 7.02 -2.30
N SER A 24 2.26 8.13 -1.56
CA SER A 24 3.55 8.75 -1.30
C SER A 24 4.06 8.49 0.11
N ILE A 25 5.36 8.27 0.23
CA ILE A 25 6.12 8.28 1.47
C ILE A 25 6.95 9.57 1.49
N SER A 26 6.76 10.37 2.54
CA SER A 26 7.47 11.64 2.70
C SER A 26 8.99 11.47 2.67
N ASN A 27 9.69 12.44 2.12
CA ASN A 27 11.15 12.47 2.11
C ASN A 27 11.77 12.58 3.53
N TRP A 28 11.00 12.88 4.56
CA TRP A 28 11.43 12.83 5.96
C TRP A 28 11.87 11.44 6.43
N TYR A 29 11.41 10.38 5.76
CA TYR A 29 11.90 9.04 6.04
C TYR A 29 13.33 8.86 5.53
N PRO A 30 14.30 8.48 6.39
CA PRO A 30 15.65 8.15 5.93
C PRO A 30 15.63 7.08 4.84
N LYS A 31 16.58 7.16 3.91
CA LYS A 31 16.67 6.25 2.76
C LYS A 31 16.65 4.77 3.16
N PHE A 32 17.30 4.44 4.28
CA PHE A 32 17.29 3.09 4.84
C PHE A 32 15.88 2.55 5.08
N TYR A 33 15.03 3.31 5.80
CA TYR A 33 13.65 2.86 6.08
C TYR A 33 12.77 2.85 4.83
N LYS A 34 12.95 3.80 3.91
CA LYS A 34 12.32 3.75 2.58
C LYS A 34 12.73 2.48 1.83
N SER A 35 14.01 2.11 1.85
CA SER A 35 14.52 0.89 1.22
C SER A 35 13.93 -0.38 1.82
N MET A 36 13.79 -0.45 3.16
CA MET A 36 13.11 -1.55 3.84
C MET A 36 11.65 -1.68 3.41
N MET A 37 10.91 -0.56 3.36
CA MET A 37 9.51 -0.56 2.92
C MET A 37 9.37 -1.03 1.47
N VAL A 38 10.20 -0.49 0.56
CA VAL A 38 10.19 -0.89 -0.85
C VAL A 38 10.52 -2.37 -1.00
N LYS A 39 11.55 -2.88 -0.30
CA LYS A 39 11.91 -4.30 -0.37
C LYS A 39 10.78 -5.20 0.12
N TYR A 40 10.19 -4.87 1.28
CA TYR A 40 9.06 -5.60 1.85
C TYR A 40 7.86 -5.62 0.90
N ILE A 41 7.47 -4.45 0.39
CA ILE A 41 6.30 -4.33 -0.48
C ILE A 41 6.55 -5.04 -1.81
N SER A 42 7.73 -4.90 -2.40
CA SER A 42 8.08 -5.57 -3.65
C SER A 42 8.16 -7.09 -3.54
N SER A 43 8.46 -7.65 -2.36
CA SER A 43 8.47 -9.11 -2.17
C SER A 43 7.09 -9.70 -1.91
N GLU A 44 6.24 -9.01 -1.15
CA GLU A 44 4.95 -9.55 -0.70
C GLU A 44 3.75 -9.05 -1.51
N PHE A 45 3.87 -7.87 -2.14
CA PHE A 45 2.76 -7.17 -2.77
C PHE A 45 3.07 -6.72 -4.20
N SER A 46 3.97 -7.37 -4.90
CA SER A 46 4.24 -7.08 -6.32
C SER A 46 3.07 -7.48 -7.22
N CYS A 47 2.91 -6.75 -8.33
CA CYS A 47 2.02 -7.09 -9.42
C CYS A 47 2.84 -7.58 -10.61
N ASP A 48 3.23 -8.85 -10.61
CA ASP A 48 4.10 -9.41 -11.65
C ASP A 48 3.46 -9.41 -13.04
N GLU A 49 2.13 -9.45 -13.10
CA GLU A 49 1.38 -9.46 -14.37
C GLU A 49 1.46 -8.13 -15.12
N LEU A 50 1.59 -7.02 -14.41
CA LEU A 50 1.55 -5.67 -14.98
C LEU A 50 2.87 -4.89 -14.85
N LYS A 51 3.89 -5.45 -14.20
CA LYS A 51 5.16 -4.76 -13.93
C LYS A 51 5.86 -4.26 -15.19
N ASP A 52 5.75 -5.00 -16.30
CA ASP A 52 6.39 -4.67 -17.57
C ASP A 52 5.61 -3.62 -18.39
N MET A 53 4.39 -3.26 -17.94
CA MET A 53 3.55 -2.25 -18.58
C MET A 53 3.79 -0.83 -18.04
N VAL A 54 4.56 -0.71 -16.95
CA VAL A 54 4.80 0.57 -16.28
C VAL A 54 6.26 0.71 -15.92
N GLU A 55 6.85 1.85 -16.27
CA GLU A 55 8.21 2.21 -15.91
C GLU A 55 8.22 3.48 -15.06
N ALA A 56 8.95 3.45 -13.95
CA ALA A 56 9.16 4.63 -13.11
C ALA A 56 10.11 5.61 -13.84
N ARG A 57 9.73 6.89 -13.92
CA ARG A 57 10.56 7.94 -14.54
C ARG A 57 11.89 8.12 -13.80
N THR A 58 11.83 8.10 -12.47
CA THR A 58 12.99 8.20 -11.58
C THR A 58 12.95 7.05 -10.58
N PRO A 59 13.40 5.83 -10.97
CA PRO A 59 13.27 4.64 -10.14
C PRO A 59 13.96 4.79 -8.78
N PHE A 60 13.28 4.39 -7.71
CA PHE A 60 13.91 4.35 -6.40
C PHE A 60 14.93 3.23 -6.32
N LYS A 61 16.16 3.57 -5.92
CA LYS A 61 17.25 2.60 -5.73
C LYS A 61 17.36 2.22 -4.26
N VAL A 62 17.09 0.95 -3.97
CA VAL A 62 17.26 0.37 -2.63
C VAL A 62 18.73 0.47 -2.20
N ASP A 63 18.94 0.90 -0.96
CA ASP A 63 20.27 1.26 -0.41
C ASP A 63 20.72 0.26 0.68
N PHE A 64 20.80 -1.02 0.32
CA PHE A 64 21.50 -2.04 1.10
C PHE A 64 21.81 -3.26 0.23
N LEU A 65 22.81 -4.04 0.64
CA LEU A 65 23.15 -5.28 -0.03
C LEU A 65 21.98 -6.29 0.08
N ARG A 66 21.78 -7.07 -0.97
CA ARG A 66 20.67 -8.03 -1.05
C ARG A 66 20.68 -9.02 0.12
N ALA A 67 21.86 -9.47 0.53
CA ALA A 67 22.02 -10.38 1.66
C ALA A 67 21.59 -9.78 3.00
N ASP A 68 21.88 -8.50 3.25
CA ASP A 68 21.49 -7.82 4.49
C ASP A 68 19.97 -7.61 4.55
N ALA A 69 19.34 -7.34 3.41
CA ALA A 69 17.90 -7.22 3.30
C ALA A 69 17.18 -8.52 3.64
N ASP A 70 17.67 -9.62 3.10
CA ASP A 70 17.06 -10.93 3.30
C ASP A 70 17.15 -11.34 4.79
N ILE A 71 18.29 -11.14 5.46
CA ILE A 71 18.46 -11.39 6.89
C ILE A 71 17.54 -10.50 7.76
N LEU A 72 17.46 -9.20 7.42
CA LEU A 72 16.64 -8.25 8.17
C LEU A 72 15.13 -8.52 8.04
N LEU A 73 14.69 -9.08 6.92
CA LEU A 73 13.28 -9.25 6.61
C LEU A 73 12.76 -10.68 6.81
N GLU A 74 13.63 -11.69 6.76
CA GLU A 74 13.30 -13.13 6.77
C GLU A 74 12.32 -13.55 7.88
N ASN A 75 12.44 -12.95 9.08
CA ASN A 75 11.60 -13.29 10.23
C ASN A 75 10.46 -12.29 10.50
N ASN A 76 10.35 -11.20 9.72
CA ASN A 76 9.46 -10.07 10.02
C ASN A 76 8.45 -9.77 8.91
N MET A 77 8.45 -10.56 7.83
CA MET A 77 7.63 -10.32 6.63
C MET A 77 6.27 -11.01 6.65
N SER A 78 5.95 -11.80 7.66
CA SER A 78 4.74 -12.65 7.67
C SER A 78 3.41 -11.89 7.78
N SER A 79 3.43 -10.59 8.10
CA SER A 79 2.25 -9.71 8.04
C SER A 79 2.64 -8.23 8.09
N VAL A 80 1.75 -7.37 7.60
CA VAL A 80 1.88 -5.91 7.62
C VAL A 80 2.10 -5.40 9.05
N GLU A 81 1.41 -5.98 10.04
CA GLU A 81 1.54 -5.60 11.45
C GLU A 81 2.90 -5.98 12.04
N LYS A 82 3.43 -7.12 11.66
CA LYS A 82 4.76 -7.55 12.15
C LYS A 82 5.84 -6.66 11.54
N PHE A 83 5.77 -6.38 10.25
CA PHE A 83 6.69 -5.47 9.59
C PHE A 83 6.63 -4.05 10.19
N ASP A 84 5.43 -3.48 10.40
CA ASP A 84 5.24 -2.16 11.03
C ASP A 84 5.85 -2.11 12.45
N ARG A 85 5.64 -3.15 13.27
CA ARG A 85 6.24 -3.26 14.60
C ARG A 85 7.75 -3.41 14.55
N TYR A 86 8.27 -4.13 13.57
CA TYR A 86 9.70 -4.30 13.38
C TYR A 86 10.38 -2.97 13.04
N MET A 87 9.84 -2.21 12.10
CA MET A 87 10.31 -0.87 11.77
C MET A 87 10.33 0.05 13.00
N MET A 88 9.24 0.04 13.75
CA MET A 88 9.11 0.85 14.97
C MET A 88 10.16 0.46 16.03
N LYS A 89 10.44 -0.84 16.18
CA LYS A 89 11.45 -1.36 17.10
C LYS A 89 12.87 -0.96 16.68
N LEU A 90 13.17 -1.11 15.39
CA LEU A 90 14.48 -0.79 14.82
C LEU A 90 14.81 0.71 14.88
N SER A 91 13.79 1.56 14.82
CA SER A 91 13.92 3.02 14.87
C SER A 91 13.72 3.61 16.26
N ASN A 92 13.65 2.81 17.31
CA ASN A 92 13.30 3.27 18.67
C ASN A 92 11.98 4.07 18.75
N GLY A 93 11.04 3.78 17.86
CA GLY A 93 9.72 4.41 17.82
C GLY A 93 9.56 5.52 16.77
N ASP A 94 10.63 5.96 16.12
CA ASP A 94 10.62 7.13 15.23
C ASP A 94 9.94 6.84 13.88
N TYR A 95 10.10 5.63 13.34
CA TYR A 95 9.60 5.30 12.00
C TYR A 95 8.72 4.05 12.00
N ARG A 96 7.64 4.13 11.25
CA ARG A 96 6.68 3.07 11.02
C ARG A 96 6.11 3.15 9.60
N LEU A 97 5.38 2.14 9.14
CA LEU A 97 4.66 2.26 7.88
C LEU A 97 3.70 3.45 7.90
N PRO A 98 3.72 4.34 6.88
CA PRO A 98 2.73 5.40 6.77
C PRO A 98 1.32 4.83 6.81
N THR A 99 0.41 5.52 7.49
CA THR A 99 -0.95 5.02 7.75
C THR A 99 -1.69 4.63 6.47
N LEU A 100 -1.54 5.41 5.42
CA LEU A 100 -2.22 5.15 4.15
C LEU A 100 -1.65 3.92 3.44
N PHE A 101 -0.30 3.77 3.41
CA PHE A 101 0.34 2.54 2.91
C PHE A 101 -0.16 1.30 3.65
N LYS A 102 -0.15 1.35 4.98
CA LYS A 102 -0.63 0.25 5.81
C LYS A 102 -2.07 -0.15 5.49
N LYS A 103 -2.94 0.82 5.24
CA LYS A 103 -4.33 0.55 4.84
C LYS A 103 -4.42 -0.13 3.47
N TYR A 104 -3.68 0.36 2.48
CA TYR A 104 -3.67 -0.26 1.15
C TYR A 104 -3.10 -1.68 1.17
N LEU A 105 -2.01 -1.92 1.92
CA LEU A 105 -1.46 -3.27 2.09
C LEU A 105 -2.46 -4.23 2.75
N LYS A 106 -3.21 -3.78 3.76
CA LYS A 106 -4.29 -4.57 4.37
C LYS A 106 -5.44 -4.86 3.41
N MET A 107 -5.72 -3.94 2.51
CA MET A 107 -6.68 -4.13 1.43
C MET A 107 -6.15 -5.01 0.27
N GLN A 108 -4.98 -5.63 0.43
CA GLN A 108 -4.34 -6.48 -0.56
C GLN A 108 -4.00 -5.77 -1.88
N SER A 109 -3.76 -4.46 -1.81
CA SER A 109 -3.27 -3.71 -2.99
C SER A 109 -1.94 -4.25 -3.46
N LYS A 110 -1.73 -4.28 -4.78
CA LYS A 110 -0.48 -4.66 -5.42
C LYS A 110 0.29 -3.42 -5.87
N PHE A 111 1.61 -3.51 -5.90
CA PHE A 111 2.48 -2.41 -6.32
C PHE A 111 3.21 -2.76 -7.61
N LEU A 112 3.22 -1.79 -8.54
CA LEU A 112 3.80 -1.93 -9.87
C LEU A 112 5.23 -1.42 -9.92
N CYS A 113 5.48 -0.23 -9.37
CA CYS A 113 6.80 0.38 -9.32
C CYS A 113 6.92 1.40 -8.19
N PHE A 114 8.16 1.84 -7.94
CA PHE A 114 8.48 2.91 -6.99
C PHE A 114 9.29 3.99 -7.68
N ASN A 115 8.83 5.24 -7.56
CA ASN A 115 9.37 6.42 -8.21
C ASN A 115 9.76 7.48 -7.20
N ILE A 116 10.80 8.26 -7.47
CA ILE A 116 11.07 9.51 -6.75
C ILE A 116 10.42 10.64 -7.53
N ASP A 117 9.59 11.42 -6.86
CA ASP A 117 8.94 12.60 -7.43
C ASP A 117 9.70 13.88 -7.03
N PRO A 118 10.51 14.45 -7.93
CA PRO A 118 11.27 15.66 -7.64
C PRO A 118 10.36 16.90 -7.51
N ASP A 119 9.21 16.90 -8.16
CA ASP A 119 8.26 18.00 -8.10
C ASP A 119 7.47 18.00 -6.77
N PHE A 120 7.48 16.85 -6.07
CA PHE A 120 6.87 16.69 -4.75
C PHE A 120 7.91 16.44 -3.65
N HIS A 121 8.95 17.29 -3.61
CA HIS A 121 10.01 17.28 -2.59
C HIS A 121 10.72 15.92 -2.44
N ASP A 122 11.04 15.26 -3.54
CA ASP A 122 11.65 13.93 -3.57
C ASP A 122 10.90 12.87 -2.75
N ALA A 123 9.58 12.98 -2.71
CA ALA A 123 8.74 11.96 -2.12
C ALA A 123 8.92 10.62 -2.84
N LEU A 124 8.83 9.53 -2.11
CA LEU A 124 8.84 8.20 -2.69
C LEU A 124 7.41 7.77 -2.98
N ASP A 125 7.06 7.67 -4.25
CA ASP A 125 5.75 7.23 -4.71
C ASP A 125 5.75 5.74 -5.05
N GLY A 126 4.79 5.02 -4.49
CA GLY A 126 4.46 3.67 -4.91
C GLY A 126 3.22 3.70 -5.81
N LEU A 127 3.33 3.28 -7.06
CA LEU A 127 2.15 3.11 -7.91
C LEU A 127 1.47 1.80 -7.54
N LEU A 128 0.25 1.90 -7.02
CA LEU A 128 -0.53 0.74 -6.59
C LEU A 128 -1.74 0.46 -7.49
N LEU A 129 -2.12 -0.80 -7.50
CA LEU A 129 -3.37 -1.33 -8.04
C LEU A 129 -4.19 -1.90 -6.88
N LEU A 130 -5.41 -1.41 -6.70
CA LEU A 130 -6.40 -1.91 -5.75
C LEU A 130 -7.55 -2.57 -6.51
N GLU A 131 -7.56 -3.88 -6.58
CA GLU A 131 -8.65 -4.66 -7.17
C GLU A 131 -9.71 -4.94 -6.09
N PHE A 132 -10.96 -4.60 -6.36
CA PHE A 132 -12.03 -4.73 -5.35
C PHE A 132 -12.30 -6.16 -4.92
N LYS A 133 -12.17 -7.12 -5.85
CA LYS A 133 -12.35 -8.56 -5.59
C LYS A 133 -11.37 -9.13 -4.56
N ASN A 134 -10.22 -8.45 -4.36
CA ASN A 134 -9.15 -8.91 -3.47
C ASN A 134 -9.23 -8.26 -2.07
N ILE A 135 -10.12 -7.29 -1.86
CA ILE A 135 -10.25 -6.61 -0.57
C ILE A 135 -10.87 -7.57 0.45
N PRO A 136 -10.19 -7.85 1.59
CA PRO A 136 -10.76 -8.68 2.64
C PRO A 136 -12.05 -8.08 3.21
N GLU A 137 -13.02 -8.93 3.50
CA GLU A 137 -14.30 -8.52 4.08
C GLU A 137 -14.14 -7.70 5.37
N SER A 138 -13.20 -8.10 6.22
CA SER A 138 -12.88 -7.37 7.46
C SER A 138 -12.44 -5.93 7.22
N GLU A 139 -11.67 -5.66 6.16
CA GLU A 139 -11.24 -4.32 5.80
C GLU A 139 -12.39 -3.50 5.21
N LEU A 140 -13.26 -4.11 4.40
CA LEU A 140 -14.48 -3.47 3.90
C LEU A 140 -15.41 -3.07 5.05
N LEU A 141 -15.68 -3.98 5.99
CA LEU A 141 -16.52 -3.71 7.16
C LEU A 141 -15.91 -2.60 8.04
N MET A 142 -14.59 -2.57 8.17
CA MET A 142 -13.90 -1.50 8.91
C MET A 142 -14.06 -0.13 8.22
N LEU A 143 -14.02 -0.06 6.89
CA LEU A 143 -14.26 1.18 6.13
C LEU A 143 -15.70 1.68 6.28
N MET A 144 -16.64 0.76 6.49
CA MET A 144 -18.06 1.07 6.63
C MET A 144 -18.47 1.39 8.09
N LYS A 145 -17.56 1.33 9.06
CA LYS A 145 -17.88 1.49 10.49
C LYS A 145 -18.61 2.80 10.79
N ASP A 146 -18.19 3.88 10.12
CA ASP A 146 -18.77 5.23 10.29
C ASP A 146 -19.71 5.62 9.14
N SER A 147 -20.28 4.62 8.43
CA SER A 147 -21.23 4.82 7.34
C SER A 147 -22.67 4.77 7.87
N SER A 148 -23.61 5.46 7.20
CA SER A 148 -25.03 5.26 7.42
C SER A 148 -25.44 3.83 7.07
N ASP A 149 -26.57 3.36 7.60
CA ASP A 149 -27.08 2.01 7.30
C ASP A 149 -27.34 1.84 5.80
N GLU A 150 -27.82 2.86 5.12
CA GLU A 150 -28.04 2.88 3.66
C GLU A 150 -26.73 2.73 2.88
N GLU A 151 -25.70 3.53 3.22
CA GLU A 151 -24.36 3.42 2.60
C GLU A 151 -23.76 2.05 2.83
N ARG A 152 -23.92 1.50 4.04
CA ARG A 152 -23.39 0.20 4.42
C ARG A 152 -24.05 -0.92 3.60
N GLU A 153 -25.37 -0.90 3.48
CA GLU A 153 -26.13 -1.89 2.69
C GLU A 153 -25.72 -1.83 1.20
N MET A 154 -25.58 -0.63 0.65
CA MET A 154 -25.11 -0.40 -0.71
C MET A 154 -23.73 -1.03 -0.97
N LEU A 155 -22.78 -0.79 -0.08
CA LEU A 155 -21.38 -1.27 -0.23
C LEU A 155 -21.31 -2.79 -0.02
N ILE A 156 -22.03 -3.34 0.95
CA ILE A 156 -22.15 -4.80 1.16
C ILE A 156 -22.68 -5.48 -0.10
N LYS A 157 -23.77 -4.98 -0.67
CA LYS A 157 -24.35 -5.54 -1.89
C LYS A 157 -23.43 -5.50 -3.10
N ARG A 158 -22.50 -4.53 -3.15
CA ARG A 158 -21.54 -4.36 -4.26
C ARG A 158 -20.31 -5.24 -4.11
N PHE A 159 -19.76 -5.35 -2.90
CA PHE A 159 -18.43 -5.90 -2.67
C PHE A 159 -18.40 -7.23 -1.90
N LEU A 160 -19.49 -7.60 -1.20
CA LEU A 160 -19.58 -8.81 -0.38
C LEU A 160 -20.60 -9.80 -0.95
N LYS A 161 -20.55 -10.07 -2.24
CA LYS A 161 -21.36 -11.10 -2.89
C LYS A 161 -20.67 -12.45 -2.90
#